data_25d050ed9e80ad7d18d623389fe88cec
#
_entry.id   25d050ed9e80ad7d18d623389fe88cec
#
_cell.length_a   1.000
_cell.length_b   1.000
_cell.length_c   1.000
_cell.angle_alpha   90.00
_cell.angle_beta   90.00
_cell.angle_gamma   90.00
#
_symmetry.space_group_name_H-M   'P 1'
#
loop_
_entity.id
_entity.type
_entity.pdbx_description
1 polymer ?
#
loop_
_entity_poly.entity_id
_entity_poly.type
_entity_poly.pdbx_seq_one_letter_code
_entity_poly.pdbx_strand_id
1 'polypeptide(L)'
;KIKNQLLEHELISEDLSGDTIMVEISTKTKKNIDKLLELILLQAELLDLKCDFSSNSNGVVLESKIDIGRGPIANIIVTSGNLNKGDYFVCGTKWGKVRAIIDDTGKQINDALPSTPVEVLGVNGAAKSGDDFLVLDTEKEAKSLSEARIEETKTSKNPLTMFTQES
;
A
#
# COMPACT_ATOMS: atom_id res chain seq x y z
N LYS A 1 4.16 6.85 33.16
CA LYS A 1 3.19 7.79 32.57
C LYS A 1 2.77 7.31 31.17
N ILE A 2 3.69 7.17 30.20
CA ILE A 2 3.38 6.72 28.82
C ILE A 2 2.75 5.34 28.81
N LYS A 3 3.30 4.34 29.54
CA LYS A 3 2.71 3.00 29.63
C LYS A 3 1.26 3.03 30.11
N ASN A 4 0.93 3.89 31.09
CA ASN A 4 -0.46 4.01 31.57
C ASN A 4 -1.39 4.65 30.54
N GLN A 5 -0.91 5.57 29.73
CA GLN A 5 -1.70 6.13 28.61
C GLN A 5 -1.94 5.07 27.52
N LEU A 6 -0.95 4.22 27.24
CA LEU A 6 -1.11 3.12 26.30
C LEU A 6 -2.10 2.05 26.78
N LEU A 7 -2.20 1.82 28.10
CA LEU A 7 -3.24 0.95 28.67
C LEU A 7 -4.67 1.45 28.39
N GLU A 8 -4.89 2.76 28.35
CA GLU A 8 -6.20 3.35 27.98
C GLU A 8 -6.61 3.01 26.53
N HIS A 9 -5.63 2.63 25.70
CA HIS A 9 -5.82 2.19 24.32
C HIS A 9 -5.68 0.67 24.14
N GLU A 10 -5.83 -0.10 25.25
CA GLU A 10 -5.74 -1.57 25.26
C GLU A 10 -4.36 -2.12 24.84
N LEU A 11 -3.31 -1.29 24.82
CA LEU A 11 -1.95 -1.69 24.55
C LEU A 11 -1.26 -2.08 25.88
N ILE A 12 -1.29 -3.37 26.18
CA ILE A 12 -0.75 -3.94 27.42
C ILE A 12 0.66 -4.45 27.14
N SER A 13 1.66 -3.95 27.89
CA SER A 13 3.03 -4.41 27.73
C SER A 13 3.25 -5.81 28.29
N GLU A 14 4.27 -6.53 27.79
CA GLU A 14 4.67 -7.85 28.29
C GLU A 14 4.96 -7.84 29.80
N ASP A 15 5.54 -6.76 30.35
CA ASP A 15 5.78 -6.58 31.80
C ASP A 15 4.49 -6.65 32.64
N LEU A 16 3.34 -6.40 32.03
CA LEU A 16 2.01 -6.45 32.63
C LEU A 16 1.19 -7.64 32.13
N SER A 17 1.85 -8.68 31.64
CA SER A 17 1.23 -9.89 31.05
C SER A 17 0.38 -9.64 29.82
N GLY A 18 0.69 -8.60 29.04
CA GLY A 18 0.12 -8.33 27.73
C GLY A 18 0.98 -8.88 26.60
N ASP A 19 0.52 -8.65 25.36
CA ASP A 19 1.15 -9.15 24.13
C ASP A 19 1.96 -8.06 23.39
N THR A 20 1.95 -6.82 23.90
CA THR A 20 2.61 -5.70 23.23
C THR A 20 4.05 -5.56 23.65
N ILE A 21 4.97 -5.76 22.71
CA ILE A 21 6.39 -5.53 22.90
C ILE A 21 6.65 -4.04 22.98
N MET A 22 7.27 -3.57 24.06
CA MET A 22 7.63 -2.17 24.25
C MET A 22 9.13 -2.02 24.49
N VAL A 23 9.76 -1.12 23.74
CA VAL A 23 11.19 -0.81 23.89
C VAL A 23 11.41 0.69 24.03
N GLU A 24 12.18 1.07 25.05
CA GLU A 24 12.57 2.48 25.26
C GLU A 24 13.79 2.80 24.39
N ILE A 25 13.65 3.75 23.48
CA ILE A 25 14.70 4.16 22.55
C ILE A 25 15.07 5.63 22.73
N SER A 26 16.26 5.97 22.28
CA SER A 26 16.70 7.36 22.11
C SER A 26 17.48 7.50 20.80
N THR A 27 16.91 8.22 19.85
CA THR A 27 17.57 8.51 18.55
C THR A 27 18.79 9.42 18.73
N LYS A 28 18.75 10.33 19.71
CA LYS A 28 19.86 11.25 20.00
C LYS A 28 21.11 10.50 20.50
N THR A 29 20.94 9.53 21.40
CA THR A 29 22.03 8.74 21.97
C THR A 29 22.22 7.37 21.31
N LYS A 30 21.38 7.06 20.33
CA LYS A 30 21.29 5.75 19.65
C LYS A 30 21.03 4.57 20.60
N LYS A 31 20.48 4.86 21.81
CA LYS A 31 20.18 3.83 22.79
C LYS A 31 19.10 2.88 22.27
N ASN A 32 19.33 1.58 22.35
CA ASN A 32 18.40 0.50 22.02
C ASN A 32 17.85 0.52 20.58
N ILE A 33 18.51 1.18 19.64
CA ILE A 33 18.07 1.16 18.22
C ILE A 33 18.25 -0.25 17.63
N ASP A 34 19.38 -0.90 17.90
CA ASP A 34 19.64 -2.26 17.42
C ASP A 34 18.61 -3.25 18.01
N LYS A 35 18.29 -3.11 19.32
CA LYS A 35 17.25 -3.92 19.96
C LYS A 35 15.87 -3.69 19.33
N LEU A 36 15.53 -2.47 18.93
CA LEU A 36 14.29 -2.19 18.20
C LEU A 36 14.24 -2.97 16.88
N LEU A 37 15.34 -2.96 16.12
CA LEU A 37 15.41 -3.67 14.83
C LEU A 37 15.31 -5.20 15.04
N GLU A 38 15.97 -5.74 16.04
CA GLU A 38 15.85 -7.17 16.40
C GLU A 38 14.40 -7.55 16.74
N LEU A 39 13.71 -6.73 17.54
CA LEU A 39 12.32 -6.99 17.92
C LEU A 39 11.35 -6.87 16.72
N ILE A 40 11.61 -5.97 15.77
CA ILE A 40 10.84 -5.87 14.53
C ILE A 40 11.02 -7.15 13.69
N LEU A 41 12.25 -7.65 13.56
CA LEU A 41 12.52 -8.90 12.84
C LEU A 41 11.86 -10.10 13.52
N LEU A 42 11.96 -10.20 14.83
CA LEU A 42 11.30 -11.26 15.61
C LEU A 42 9.78 -11.24 15.41
N GLN A 43 9.16 -10.07 15.47
CA GLN A 43 7.73 -9.92 15.26
C GLN A 43 7.33 -10.31 13.83
N ALA A 44 8.15 -9.98 12.83
CA ALA A 44 7.91 -10.37 11.43
C ALA A 44 7.99 -11.89 11.25
N GLU A 45 8.93 -12.57 11.92
CA GLU A 45 9.04 -14.04 11.91
C GLU A 45 7.82 -14.71 12.55
N LEU A 46 7.34 -14.18 13.69
CA LEU A 46 6.15 -14.70 14.37
C LEU A 46 4.87 -14.58 13.54
N LEU A 47 4.77 -13.56 12.70
CA LEU A 47 3.63 -13.37 11.82
C LEU A 47 3.60 -14.35 10.63
N ASP A 48 4.70 -15.04 10.32
CA ASP A 48 4.83 -16.01 9.20
C ASP A 48 4.19 -15.49 7.90
N LEU A 49 4.49 -14.25 7.53
CA LEU A 49 3.89 -13.57 6.38
C LEU A 49 4.30 -14.28 5.08
N LYS A 50 3.29 -14.68 4.31
CA LYS A 50 3.46 -15.36 3.01
C LYS A 50 2.89 -14.51 1.90
N CYS A 51 3.48 -14.60 0.72
CA CYS A 51 2.96 -13.99 -0.49
C CYS A 51 2.95 -14.99 -1.65
N ASP A 52 2.04 -14.80 -2.59
CA ASP A 52 1.98 -15.56 -3.84
C ASP A 52 2.74 -14.79 -4.93
N PHE A 53 3.74 -15.43 -5.53
CA PHE A 53 4.53 -14.87 -6.63
C PHE A 53 3.93 -15.18 -8.00
N SER A 54 2.98 -16.13 -8.08
CA SER A 54 2.40 -16.61 -9.33
C SER A 54 1.11 -15.91 -9.75
N SER A 55 0.49 -15.18 -8.83
CA SER A 55 -0.71 -14.38 -9.11
C SER A 55 -0.40 -13.08 -9.84
N ASN A 56 -1.43 -12.45 -10.41
CA ASN A 56 -1.33 -11.09 -10.92
C ASN A 56 -0.86 -10.15 -9.81
N SER A 57 -0.03 -9.19 -10.17
CA SER A 57 0.55 -8.31 -9.17
C SER A 57 -0.50 -7.43 -8.49
N ASN A 58 -0.44 -7.41 -7.17
CA ASN A 58 -1.22 -6.52 -6.33
C ASN A 58 -0.30 -5.65 -5.50
N GLY A 59 -0.81 -4.51 -5.07
CA GLY A 59 -0.07 -3.58 -4.23
C GLY A 59 -0.97 -2.55 -3.58
N VAL A 60 -0.34 -1.65 -2.86
CA VAL A 60 -1.01 -0.53 -2.20
C VAL A 60 -0.31 0.77 -2.61
N VAL A 61 -1.10 1.79 -2.93
CA VAL A 61 -0.60 3.14 -3.24
C VAL A 61 -0.22 3.84 -1.94
N LEU A 62 1.05 4.20 -1.81
CA LEU A 62 1.54 5.02 -0.69
C LEU A 62 1.27 6.49 -0.95
N GLU A 63 1.64 6.95 -2.14
CA GLU A 63 1.52 8.33 -2.58
C GLU A 63 1.35 8.36 -4.09
N SER A 64 0.64 9.36 -4.60
CA SER A 64 0.58 9.63 -6.03
C SER A 64 0.68 11.13 -6.26
N LYS A 65 1.46 11.51 -7.27
CA LYS A 65 1.70 12.90 -7.65
C LYS A 65 1.73 13.08 -9.16
N ILE A 66 1.55 14.31 -9.61
CA ILE A 66 1.75 14.67 -11.01
C ILE A 66 3.09 15.40 -11.13
N ASP A 67 4.04 14.75 -11.77
CA ASP A 67 5.35 15.33 -12.06
C ASP A 67 5.30 16.10 -13.39
N ILE A 68 5.88 17.30 -13.42
CA ILE A 68 5.82 18.20 -14.59
C ILE A 68 6.48 17.61 -15.84
N GLY A 69 7.54 16.79 -15.65
CA GLY A 69 8.29 16.19 -16.77
C GLY A 69 7.89 14.76 -17.10
N ARG A 70 7.49 13.98 -16.10
CA ARG A 70 7.22 12.55 -16.21
C ARG A 70 5.73 12.18 -16.22
N GLY A 71 4.85 13.16 -15.92
CA GLY A 71 3.42 12.96 -15.79
C GLY A 71 2.99 12.36 -14.46
N PRO A 72 1.80 11.75 -14.40
CA PRO A 72 1.33 11.11 -13.17
C PRO A 72 2.19 9.92 -12.76
N ILE A 73 2.55 9.87 -11.49
CA ILE A 73 3.39 8.85 -10.86
C ILE A 73 2.64 8.30 -9.66
N ALA A 74 2.70 6.99 -9.45
CA ALA A 74 2.22 6.33 -8.25
C ALA A 74 3.38 5.63 -7.54
N ASN A 75 3.61 5.96 -6.28
CA ASN A 75 4.50 5.23 -5.38
C ASN A 75 3.71 4.12 -4.72
N ILE A 76 4.10 2.88 -4.95
CA ILE A 76 3.39 1.69 -4.46
C ILE A 76 4.34 0.75 -3.72
N ILE A 77 3.76 -0.11 -2.88
CA ILE A 77 4.41 -1.33 -2.42
C ILE A 77 3.71 -2.51 -3.08
N VAL A 78 4.47 -3.36 -3.76
CA VAL A 78 3.95 -4.63 -4.29
C VAL A 78 3.72 -5.58 -3.12
N THR A 79 2.53 -6.16 -3.01
CA THR A 79 2.16 -7.08 -1.91
C THR A 79 2.10 -8.53 -2.35
N SER A 80 1.79 -8.80 -3.62
CA SER A 80 1.80 -10.14 -4.21
C SER A 80 2.01 -10.07 -5.72
N GLY A 81 2.35 -11.20 -6.33
CA GLY A 81 2.66 -11.31 -7.75
C GLY A 81 3.98 -10.61 -8.13
N ASN A 82 4.24 -10.55 -9.42
CA ASN A 82 5.39 -9.82 -9.97
C ASN A 82 4.88 -8.72 -10.90
N LEU A 83 5.24 -7.47 -10.60
CA LEU A 83 4.88 -6.33 -11.43
C LEU A 83 5.89 -6.16 -12.56
N ASN A 84 5.44 -6.13 -13.81
CA ASN A 84 6.31 -6.00 -14.96
C ASN A 84 6.03 -4.71 -15.74
N LYS A 85 7.06 -4.22 -16.40
CA LYS A 85 6.90 -3.16 -17.39
C LYS A 85 6.00 -3.64 -18.52
N GLY A 86 4.96 -2.87 -18.84
CA GLY A 86 3.97 -3.19 -19.87
C GLY A 86 2.65 -3.69 -19.33
N ASP A 87 2.57 -4.08 -18.06
CA ASP A 87 1.32 -4.52 -17.42
C ASP A 87 0.26 -3.43 -17.43
N TYR A 88 -1.00 -3.84 -17.56
CA TYR A 88 -2.14 -2.96 -17.36
C TYR A 88 -2.58 -3.01 -15.91
N PHE A 89 -2.91 -1.87 -15.33
CA PHE A 89 -3.26 -1.80 -13.92
C PHE A 89 -4.36 -0.81 -13.61
N VAL A 90 -4.98 -1.00 -12.45
CA VAL A 90 -5.90 -0.04 -11.83
C VAL A 90 -5.35 0.33 -10.44
N CYS A 91 -5.40 1.62 -10.11
CA CYS A 91 -5.13 2.11 -8.77
C CYS A 91 -6.26 3.05 -8.33
N GLY A 92 -7.04 2.60 -7.34
CA GLY A 92 -8.28 3.27 -6.97
C GLY A 92 -9.23 3.41 -8.16
N THR A 93 -9.56 4.65 -8.55
CA THR A 93 -10.40 4.99 -9.70
C THR A 93 -9.60 5.31 -10.97
N LYS A 94 -8.29 5.14 -10.96
CA LYS A 94 -7.41 5.41 -12.09
C LYS A 94 -6.91 4.11 -12.68
N TRP A 95 -6.58 4.13 -13.96
CA TRP A 95 -5.99 2.99 -14.64
C TRP A 95 -4.78 3.43 -15.45
N GLY A 96 -4.01 2.50 -15.95
CA GLY A 96 -2.87 2.81 -16.79
C GLY A 96 -2.15 1.59 -17.32
N LYS A 97 -1.04 1.87 -18.00
CA LYS A 97 -0.08 0.87 -18.43
C LYS A 97 1.28 1.22 -17.86
N VAL A 98 1.94 0.26 -17.24
CA VAL A 98 3.27 0.42 -16.66
C VAL A 98 4.27 0.81 -17.76
N ARG A 99 4.66 2.08 -17.81
CA ARG A 99 5.65 2.60 -18.78
C ARG A 99 7.07 2.42 -18.26
N ALA A 100 7.27 2.66 -16.97
CA ALA A 100 8.52 2.48 -16.28
C ALA A 100 8.26 2.15 -14.81
N ILE A 101 9.18 1.39 -14.23
CA ILE A 101 9.26 1.08 -12.80
C ILE A 101 10.61 1.63 -12.32
N ILE A 102 10.60 2.39 -11.24
CA ILE A 102 11.80 3.00 -10.66
C ILE A 102 11.89 2.53 -9.21
N ASP A 103 13.03 2.01 -8.81
CA ASP A 103 13.29 1.56 -7.46
C ASP A 103 13.56 2.73 -6.49
N ASP A 104 13.75 2.42 -5.21
CA ASP A 104 14.05 3.37 -4.14
C ASP A 104 15.41 4.10 -4.31
N THR A 105 16.30 3.55 -5.15
CA THR A 105 17.59 4.17 -5.50
C THR A 105 17.49 5.13 -6.69
N GLY A 106 16.31 5.22 -7.34
CA GLY A 106 16.07 6.02 -8.54
C GLY A 106 16.47 5.32 -9.85
N LYS A 107 16.80 4.03 -9.81
CA LYS A 107 17.16 3.23 -10.98
C LYS A 107 15.91 2.62 -11.63
N GLN A 108 15.85 2.69 -12.95
CA GLN A 108 14.79 2.02 -13.69
C GLN A 108 15.04 0.51 -13.72
N ILE A 109 14.01 -0.24 -13.34
CA ILE A 109 13.96 -1.72 -13.32
C ILE A 109 12.87 -2.23 -14.25
N ASN A 110 12.91 -3.50 -14.63
CA ASN A 110 11.92 -4.10 -15.53
C ASN A 110 10.78 -4.78 -14.80
N ASP A 111 11.04 -5.25 -13.59
CA ASP A 111 10.09 -5.97 -12.74
C ASP A 111 10.29 -5.61 -11.26
N ALA A 112 9.24 -5.80 -10.48
CA ALA A 112 9.27 -5.59 -9.03
C ALA A 112 8.55 -6.74 -8.32
N LEU A 113 9.26 -7.36 -7.38
CA LEU A 113 8.79 -8.46 -6.55
C LEU A 113 7.96 -7.97 -5.35
N PRO A 114 7.20 -8.85 -4.69
CA PRO A 114 6.52 -8.52 -3.45
C PRO A 114 7.46 -7.91 -2.39
N SER A 115 6.93 -7.00 -1.59
CA SER A 115 7.63 -6.20 -0.58
C SER A 115 8.60 -5.14 -1.15
N THR A 116 8.59 -4.92 -2.47
CA THR A 116 9.44 -3.90 -3.10
C THR A 116 8.66 -2.59 -3.24
N PRO A 117 9.15 -1.47 -2.67
CA PRO A 117 8.61 -0.15 -2.93
C PRO A 117 9.12 0.36 -4.29
N VAL A 118 8.22 0.85 -5.13
CA VAL A 118 8.57 1.35 -6.47
C VAL A 118 7.73 2.57 -6.87
N GLU A 119 8.32 3.44 -7.70
CA GLU A 119 7.57 4.43 -8.48
C GLU A 119 7.11 3.80 -9.78
N VAL A 120 5.81 3.88 -10.07
CA VAL A 120 5.19 3.42 -11.32
C VAL A 120 4.76 4.62 -12.14
N LEU A 121 5.25 4.67 -13.38
CA LEU A 121 4.85 5.67 -14.38
C LEU A 121 3.83 5.05 -15.34
N GLY A 122 2.85 5.86 -15.78
CA GLY A 122 1.89 5.44 -16.81
C GLY A 122 0.44 5.40 -16.35
N VAL A 123 0.15 5.82 -15.12
CA VAL A 123 -1.22 6.04 -14.65
C VAL A 123 -1.86 7.24 -15.34
N ASN A 124 -3.17 7.24 -15.55
CA ASN A 124 -3.91 8.30 -16.23
C ASN A 124 -4.38 9.45 -15.33
N GLY A 125 -3.87 9.53 -14.10
CA GLY A 125 -4.19 10.59 -13.14
C GLY A 125 -3.65 10.24 -11.76
N ALA A 126 -3.79 11.16 -10.79
CA ALA A 126 -3.38 10.89 -9.42
C ALA A 126 -4.36 9.95 -8.71
N ALA A 127 -3.86 8.88 -8.13
CA ALA A 127 -4.58 8.00 -7.21
C ALA A 127 -4.53 8.59 -5.80
N LYS A 128 -5.22 7.97 -4.86
CA LYS A 128 -5.16 8.36 -3.44
C LYS A 128 -4.24 7.43 -2.67
N SER A 129 -3.61 7.95 -1.62
CA SER A 129 -2.90 7.11 -0.65
C SER A 129 -3.86 6.10 -0.02
N GLY A 130 -3.43 4.85 0.05
CA GLY A 130 -4.24 3.72 0.52
C GLY A 130 -5.11 3.06 -0.54
N ASP A 131 -5.17 3.59 -1.77
CA ASP A 131 -5.86 2.92 -2.87
C ASP A 131 -5.18 1.58 -3.21
N ASP A 132 -5.99 0.58 -3.55
CA ASP A 132 -5.49 -0.69 -4.06
C ASP A 132 -4.88 -0.52 -5.44
N PHE A 133 -3.74 -1.15 -5.67
CA PHE A 133 -3.11 -1.32 -6.96
C PHE A 133 -3.30 -2.76 -7.44
N LEU A 134 -3.85 -2.94 -8.63
CA LEU A 134 -4.22 -4.25 -9.22
C LEU A 134 -3.74 -4.32 -10.66
N VAL A 135 -2.96 -5.35 -10.99
CA VAL A 135 -2.61 -5.69 -12.38
C VAL A 135 -3.70 -6.56 -12.99
N LEU A 136 -4.05 -6.27 -14.24
CA LEU A 136 -5.08 -6.95 -15.01
C LEU A 136 -4.50 -7.40 -16.36
N ASP A 137 -5.11 -8.42 -16.96
CA ASP A 137 -4.58 -9.04 -18.18
C ASP A 137 -4.73 -8.13 -19.40
N THR A 138 -5.78 -7.33 -19.44
CA THR A 138 -6.11 -6.49 -20.59
C THR A 138 -6.41 -5.03 -20.25
N GLU A 139 -6.15 -4.16 -21.21
CA GLU A 139 -6.51 -2.74 -21.11
C GLU A 139 -8.02 -2.54 -20.91
N LYS A 140 -8.82 -3.37 -21.57
CA LYS A 140 -10.29 -3.31 -21.48
C LYS A 140 -10.78 -3.59 -20.06
N GLU A 141 -10.23 -4.59 -19.41
CA GLU A 141 -10.55 -4.91 -18.00
C GLU A 141 -10.16 -3.76 -17.07
N ALA A 142 -8.96 -3.20 -17.26
CA ALA A 142 -8.50 -2.07 -16.47
C ALA A 142 -9.42 -0.84 -16.60
N LYS A 143 -9.85 -0.52 -17.81
CA LYS A 143 -10.81 0.56 -18.05
C LYS A 143 -12.16 0.28 -17.41
N SER A 144 -12.71 -0.90 -17.64
CA SER A 144 -14.02 -1.29 -17.11
C SER A 144 -14.05 -1.27 -15.58
N LEU A 145 -13.02 -1.79 -14.93
CA LEU A 145 -12.92 -1.77 -13.46
C LEU A 145 -12.78 -0.34 -12.92
N SER A 146 -11.99 0.50 -13.59
CA SER A 146 -11.84 1.91 -13.23
C SER A 146 -13.17 2.66 -13.31
N GLU A 147 -13.95 2.45 -14.38
CA GLU A 147 -15.26 3.06 -14.60
C GLU A 147 -16.27 2.58 -13.53
N ALA A 148 -16.33 1.28 -13.24
CA ALA A 148 -17.17 0.73 -12.19
C ALA A 148 -16.89 1.37 -10.82
N ARG A 149 -15.61 1.49 -10.43
CA ARG A 149 -15.20 2.14 -9.17
C ARG A 149 -15.57 3.62 -9.12
N ILE A 150 -15.55 4.32 -10.26
CA ILE A 150 -15.99 5.73 -10.35
C ILE A 150 -17.49 5.83 -10.08
N GLU A 151 -18.29 4.93 -10.65
CA GLU A 151 -19.74 4.91 -10.46
C GLU A 151 -20.11 4.60 -9.00
N GLU A 152 -19.48 3.59 -8.39
CA GLU A 152 -19.66 3.27 -6.96
C GLU A 152 -19.32 4.46 -6.06
N THR A 153 -18.23 5.18 -6.35
CA THR A 153 -17.84 6.36 -5.59
C THR A 153 -18.83 7.51 -5.73
N LYS A 154 -19.50 7.65 -6.87
CA LYS A 154 -20.57 8.65 -7.08
C LYS A 154 -21.82 8.28 -6.32
N THR A 155 -22.20 7.01 -6.34
CA THR A 155 -23.41 6.51 -5.65
C THR A 155 -23.28 6.63 -4.14
N SER A 156 -22.12 6.29 -3.58
CA SER A 156 -21.86 6.40 -2.14
C SER A 156 -21.81 7.85 -1.61
N LYS A 157 -21.57 8.83 -2.49
CA LYS A 157 -21.58 10.26 -2.15
C LYS A 157 -22.93 10.94 -2.31
N ASN A 158 -23.96 10.23 -2.77
CA ASN A 158 -25.28 10.80 -2.98
C ASN A 158 -26.19 10.47 -1.79
N PRO A 159 -26.51 11.45 -0.88
CA PRO A 159 -27.27 11.19 0.34
C PRO A 159 -28.71 10.71 0.10
N LEU A 160 -29.23 10.82 -1.13
CA LEU A 160 -30.59 10.45 -1.49
C LEU A 160 -30.82 8.93 -1.67
N THR A 161 -29.78 8.11 -1.76
CA THR A 161 -29.93 6.66 -1.92
C THR A 161 -30.03 5.90 -0.60
N MET A 162 -29.84 6.55 0.54
CA MET A 162 -30.03 5.92 1.87
C MET A 162 -31.49 5.72 2.29
N PHE A 163 -32.47 6.29 1.57
CA PHE A 163 -33.87 6.24 1.94
C PHE A 163 -34.72 5.23 1.16
N THR A 164 -34.16 4.42 0.28
CA THR A 164 -34.91 3.52 -0.61
C THR A 164 -34.73 2.02 -0.29
N GLN A 165 -34.18 1.65 0.84
CA GLN A 165 -34.01 0.23 1.23
C GLN A 165 -34.79 -0.20 2.47
N GLU A 166 -35.81 0.57 2.90
CA GLU A 166 -36.82 0.12 3.87
C GLU A 166 -38.22 0.34 3.29
N SER A 167 -38.67 -0.62 2.51
CA SER A 167 -40.12 -0.84 2.22
C SER A 167 -40.31 -2.28 1.80
#